data_f6739382a185e198f3d45896852cb040
#
_entry.id   f6739382a185e198f3d45896852cb040
#
_cell.length_a   1.000
_cell.length_b   1.000
_cell.length_c   1.000
_cell.angle_alpha   90.00
_cell.angle_beta   90.00
_cell.angle_gamma   90.00
#
_symmetry.space_group_name_H-M   'P 1'
#
loop_
_entity.id
_entity.type
_entity.pdbx_description
1 polymer ?
#
loop_
_entity_poly.entity_id
_entity_poly.type
_entity_poly.pdbx_seq_one_letter_code
_entity_poly.pdbx_strand_id
1 'polypeptide(L)'
;YNDAQNSYNKGNSFSVRNNLSIEARPIDALNIRGRVGITKSITETETFTSPNNTQFAKVEPLRKGSYFSSTSNSLTWSADFTVTYGQLLGGKHMINVAVGANIRENDMKTKSFSAQGFPEGNFTRPSFANSYPEGGKPGYAENKNRNANFYLNGGYVYDGRYLLDVNLRSDGTSVFGANKRFSTTWSVGLAWNVHREKFMKDKASFINVLKLRGSVGNPGNQNFSSYSAITTYYFNNWMLNNFGTGVLVSKFGDPNLA
;
A
#
# COMPACT_ATOMS: atom_id res chain seq x y z
N TYR A 1 -25.17 -1.90 -32.73
CA TYR A 1 -24.23 -1.77 -33.83
C TYR A 1 -23.19 -0.65 -33.64
N ASN A 2 -23.41 0.32 -32.78
CA ASN A 2 -22.47 1.45 -32.63
C ASN A 2 -22.42 2.02 -31.21
N ASP A 3 -22.43 1.13 -30.22
CA ASP A 3 -22.41 1.51 -28.78
C ASP A 3 -21.17 2.29 -28.35
N ALA A 4 -20.07 2.14 -29.09
CA ALA A 4 -18.84 2.88 -28.84
C ALA A 4 -18.86 4.28 -29.49
N GLN A 5 -19.80 4.56 -30.42
CA GLN A 5 -19.83 5.83 -31.12
C GLN A 5 -20.22 6.96 -30.17
N ASN A 6 -19.44 8.03 -30.17
CA ASN A 6 -19.61 9.18 -29.26
C ASN A 6 -19.50 8.83 -27.75
N SER A 7 -19.05 7.63 -27.41
CA SER A 7 -18.75 7.23 -26.04
C SER A 7 -17.23 7.21 -25.82
N TYR A 8 -16.78 7.49 -24.58
CA TYR A 8 -15.36 7.41 -24.26
C TYR A 8 -15.12 7.05 -22.81
N ASN A 9 -13.96 6.49 -22.56
CA ASN A 9 -13.38 6.33 -21.23
C ASN A 9 -11.95 6.88 -21.30
N LYS A 10 -11.68 7.93 -20.53
CA LYS A 10 -10.40 8.62 -20.48
C LYS A 10 -9.85 8.60 -19.07
N GLY A 11 -8.56 8.31 -18.95
CA GLY A 11 -7.83 8.40 -17.69
C GLY A 11 -6.54 9.18 -17.89
N ASN A 12 -6.34 10.20 -17.07
CA ASN A 12 -5.09 10.96 -16.99
C ASN A 12 -4.48 10.77 -15.63
N SER A 13 -3.17 10.53 -15.55
CA SER A 13 -2.44 10.47 -14.29
C SER A 13 -1.19 11.34 -14.38
N PHE A 14 -1.06 12.21 -13.41
CA PHE A 14 0.14 13.05 -13.23
C PHE A 14 0.75 12.73 -11.88
N SER A 15 2.05 12.46 -11.86
CA SER A 15 2.77 12.14 -10.62
C SER A 15 4.13 12.83 -10.60
N VAL A 16 4.41 13.50 -9.50
CA VAL A 16 5.72 14.07 -9.19
C VAL A 16 6.28 13.38 -7.96
N ARG A 17 7.51 12.88 -8.09
CA ARG A 17 8.24 12.23 -7.00
C ARG A 17 9.57 12.91 -6.78
N ASN A 18 9.84 13.28 -5.53
CA ASN A 18 11.12 13.76 -5.05
C ASN A 18 11.66 12.80 -3.99
N ASN A 19 12.95 12.45 -4.11
CA ASN A 19 13.66 11.67 -3.10
C ASN A 19 14.99 12.36 -2.79
N LEU A 20 15.24 12.56 -1.51
CA LEU A 20 16.52 12.98 -0.98
C LEU A 20 17.13 11.80 -0.22
N SER A 21 18.38 11.46 -0.51
CA SER A 21 19.12 10.42 0.18
C SER A 21 20.46 10.95 0.62
N ILE A 22 20.79 10.73 1.88
CA ILE A 22 22.08 11.07 2.49
C ILE A 22 22.70 9.77 2.97
N GLU A 23 23.95 9.55 2.62
CA GLU A 23 24.74 8.39 3.04
C GLU A 23 26.05 8.86 3.64
N ALA A 24 26.40 8.32 4.79
CA ALA A 24 27.65 8.57 5.48
C ALA A 24 28.33 7.26 5.87
N ARG A 25 29.64 7.19 5.68
CA ARG A 25 30.49 6.06 6.07
C ARG A 25 31.61 6.57 6.97
N PRO A 26 31.33 6.74 8.28
CA PRO A 26 32.33 7.24 9.23
C PRO A 26 33.56 6.33 9.35
N ILE A 27 33.36 5.02 9.16
CA ILE A 27 34.38 3.98 9.07
C ILE A 27 33.96 2.97 8.01
N ASP A 28 34.89 2.18 7.46
CA ASP A 28 34.62 1.21 6.38
C ASP A 28 33.53 0.18 6.77
N ALA A 29 33.48 -0.18 8.05
CA ALA A 29 32.51 -1.14 8.56
C ALA A 29 31.10 -0.57 8.79
N LEU A 30 30.92 0.76 8.83
CA LEU A 30 29.67 1.40 9.25
C LEU A 30 29.10 2.28 8.13
N ASN A 31 27.88 1.99 7.71
CA ASN A 31 27.13 2.79 6.76
C ASN A 31 25.84 3.30 7.42
N ILE A 32 25.64 4.61 7.36
CA ILE A 32 24.45 5.31 7.86
C ILE A 32 23.75 5.93 6.66
N ARG A 33 22.48 5.59 6.45
CA ARG A 33 21.68 6.12 5.36
C ARG A 33 20.37 6.70 5.87
N GLY A 34 20.09 7.93 5.47
CA GLY A 34 18.80 8.59 5.60
C GLY A 34 18.18 8.83 4.23
N ARG A 35 16.88 8.62 4.09
CA ARG A 35 16.13 8.93 2.89
C ARG A 35 14.80 9.57 3.25
N VAL A 36 14.43 10.63 2.53
CA VAL A 36 13.10 11.24 2.60
C VAL A 36 12.53 11.29 1.20
N GLY A 37 11.29 10.84 1.04
CA GLY A 37 10.58 10.83 -0.22
C GLY A 37 9.22 11.50 -0.11
N ILE A 38 8.85 12.28 -1.13
CA ILE A 38 7.52 12.86 -1.29
C ILE A 38 7.04 12.54 -2.69
N THR A 39 5.81 12.01 -2.78
CA THR A 39 5.13 11.75 -4.05
C THR A 39 3.77 12.41 -4.03
N LYS A 40 3.50 13.27 -4.99
CA LYS A 40 2.20 13.85 -5.26
C LYS A 40 1.65 13.26 -6.55
N SER A 41 0.43 12.69 -6.49
CA SER A 41 -0.24 12.12 -7.66
C SER A 41 -1.65 12.67 -7.78
N ILE A 42 -2.06 12.98 -9.01
CA ILE A 42 -3.42 13.35 -9.37
C ILE A 42 -3.84 12.41 -10.48
N THR A 43 -4.96 11.71 -10.28
CA THR A 43 -5.55 10.82 -11.28
C THR A 43 -6.96 11.28 -11.56
N GLU A 44 -7.25 11.51 -12.83
CA GLU A 44 -8.55 11.92 -13.32
C GLU A 44 -9.11 10.82 -14.23
N THR A 45 -10.34 10.47 -14.04
CA THR A 45 -11.06 9.50 -14.88
C THR A 45 -12.37 10.12 -15.32
N GLU A 46 -12.65 10.06 -16.61
CA GLU A 46 -13.90 10.49 -17.20
C GLU A 46 -14.44 9.36 -18.07
N THR A 47 -15.69 9.02 -17.86
CA THR A 47 -16.40 8.06 -18.69
C THR A 47 -17.69 8.71 -19.16
N PHE A 48 -17.92 8.70 -20.46
CA PHE A 48 -19.15 9.16 -21.09
C PHE A 48 -19.73 8.04 -21.93
N THR A 49 -21.00 7.76 -21.75
CA THR A 49 -21.77 6.83 -22.58
C THR A 49 -22.87 7.59 -23.29
N SER A 50 -22.84 7.54 -24.62
CA SER A 50 -23.77 8.25 -25.49
C SER A 50 -25.23 7.89 -25.19
N PRO A 51 -26.20 8.82 -25.29
CA PRO A 51 -27.63 8.54 -25.18
C PRO A 51 -28.12 7.55 -26.23
N ASN A 52 -27.39 7.41 -27.35
CA ASN A 52 -27.71 6.48 -28.44
C ASN A 52 -27.17 5.06 -28.19
N ASN A 53 -26.51 4.81 -27.07
CA ASN A 53 -26.05 3.48 -26.70
C ASN A 53 -27.27 2.54 -26.45
N THR A 54 -27.17 1.30 -26.91
CA THR A 54 -28.27 0.31 -26.81
C THR A 54 -28.73 0.05 -25.38
N GLN A 55 -27.88 0.25 -24.39
CA GLN A 55 -28.27 0.15 -22.97
C GLN A 55 -29.39 1.11 -22.58
N PHE A 56 -29.55 2.22 -23.30
CA PHE A 56 -30.60 3.20 -23.04
C PHE A 56 -31.86 3.02 -23.92
N ALA A 57 -31.97 1.91 -24.67
CA ALA A 57 -33.09 1.69 -25.59
C ALA A 57 -34.48 1.78 -24.92
N LYS A 58 -34.56 1.34 -23.66
CA LYS A 58 -35.79 1.33 -22.86
C LYS A 58 -35.82 2.41 -21.77
N VAL A 59 -34.88 3.34 -21.79
CA VAL A 59 -34.76 4.41 -20.80
C VAL A 59 -35.49 5.65 -21.30
N GLU A 60 -36.13 6.39 -20.39
CA GLU A 60 -36.79 7.65 -20.65
C GLU A 60 -35.82 8.66 -21.31
N PRO A 61 -36.25 9.44 -22.31
CA PRO A 61 -35.37 10.35 -23.06
C PRO A 61 -34.52 11.29 -22.18
N LEU A 62 -35.11 11.85 -21.13
CA LEU A 62 -34.42 12.77 -20.20
C LEU A 62 -33.40 12.10 -19.25
N ARG A 63 -33.30 10.77 -19.32
CA ARG A 63 -32.35 9.97 -18.52
C ARG A 63 -31.31 9.25 -19.38
N LYS A 64 -31.41 9.34 -20.71
CA LYS A 64 -30.48 8.70 -21.63
C LYS A 64 -29.11 9.37 -21.59
N GLY A 65 -28.08 8.57 -21.77
CA GLY A 65 -26.67 9.02 -21.67
C GLY A 65 -26.21 9.15 -20.22
N SER A 66 -24.97 8.81 -19.98
CA SER A 66 -24.35 8.90 -18.66
C SER A 66 -22.97 9.49 -18.72
N TYR A 67 -22.61 10.23 -17.71
CA TYR A 67 -21.26 10.76 -17.49
C TYR A 67 -20.83 10.41 -16.07
N PHE A 68 -19.61 9.97 -15.94
CA PHE A 68 -18.94 9.76 -14.65
C PHE A 68 -17.61 10.48 -14.66
N SER A 69 -17.35 11.21 -13.59
CA SER A 69 -16.02 11.83 -13.34
C SER A 69 -15.54 11.51 -11.96
N SER A 70 -14.24 11.21 -11.88
CA SER A 70 -13.56 10.98 -10.61
C SER A 70 -12.19 11.63 -10.65
N THR A 71 -11.88 12.41 -9.62
CA THR A 71 -10.55 13.00 -9.39
C THR A 71 -10.00 12.49 -8.07
N SER A 72 -8.91 11.74 -8.13
CA SER A 72 -8.19 11.24 -6.98
C SER A 72 -6.88 12.02 -6.81
N ASN A 73 -6.69 12.58 -5.63
CA ASN A 73 -5.54 13.39 -5.26
C ASN A 73 -4.82 12.71 -4.09
N SER A 74 -3.60 12.23 -4.32
CA SER A 74 -2.81 11.49 -3.33
C SER A 74 -1.51 12.24 -3.01
N LEU A 75 -1.20 12.32 -1.73
CA LEU A 75 0.09 12.77 -1.21
C LEU A 75 0.67 11.65 -0.34
N THR A 76 1.83 11.15 -0.75
CA THR A 76 2.58 10.16 0.03
C THR A 76 3.91 10.78 0.43
N TRP A 77 4.25 10.70 1.71
CA TRP A 77 5.60 10.97 2.16
C TRP A 77 6.15 9.78 2.94
N SER A 78 7.46 9.60 2.91
CA SER A 78 8.16 8.56 3.65
C SER A 78 9.51 9.08 4.15
N ALA A 79 9.94 8.57 5.29
CA ALA A 79 11.28 8.77 5.81
C ALA A 79 11.83 7.40 6.23
N ASP A 80 13.04 7.10 5.76
CA ASP A 80 13.76 5.87 6.06
C ASP A 80 15.08 6.23 6.72
N PHE A 81 15.43 5.51 7.77
CA PHE A 81 16.74 5.60 8.41
C PHE A 81 17.29 4.19 8.62
N THR A 82 18.53 3.96 8.19
CA THR A 82 19.18 2.66 8.28
C THR A 82 20.62 2.82 8.70
N VAL A 83 21.05 2.03 9.66
CA VAL A 83 22.45 1.85 10.05
C VAL A 83 22.83 0.42 9.77
N THR A 84 23.90 0.23 9.01
CA THR A 84 24.47 -1.09 8.73
C THR A 84 25.89 -1.15 9.21
N TYR A 85 26.22 -2.23 9.92
CA TYR A 85 27.57 -2.55 10.33
C TYR A 85 27.96 -3.91 9.77
N GLY A 86 29.12 -3.98 9.11
CA GLY A 86 29.63 -5.22 8.55
C GLY A 86 31.13 -5.31 8.68
N GLN A 87 31.63 -6.36 9.32
CA GLN A 87 33.07 -6.54 9.53
C GLN A 87 33.47 -8.02 9.59
N LEU A 88 34.64 -8.30 9.03
CA LEU A 88 35.35 -9.58 9.17
C LEU A 88 36.41 -9.46 10.26
N LEU A 89 36.18 -10.10 11.41
CA LEU A 89 37.07 -10.09 12.56
C LEU A 89 37.95 -11.36 12.55
N GLY A 90 39.24 -11.20 12.75
CA GLY A 90 40.20 -12.32 12.82
C GLY A 90 40.17 -13.26 11.61
N GLY A 91 39.73 -12.80 10.46
CA GLY A 91 39.63 -13.57 9.21
C GLY A 91 38.59 -14.70 9.19
N LYS A 92 37.86 -14.91 10.31
CA LYS A 92 36.91 -16.02 10.48
C LYS A 92 35.53 -15.63 10.92
N HIS A 93 35.37 -14.49 11.59
CA HIS A 93 34.10 -14.05 12.17
C HIS A 93 33.55 -12.91 11.33
N MET A 94 32.62 -13.19 10.46
CA MET A 94 31.90 -12.17 9.69
C MET A 94 30.61 -11.79 10.43
N ILE A 95 30.49 -10.53 10.78
CA ILE A 95 29.30 -9.96 11.44
C ILE A 95 28.67 -8.96 10.49
N ASN A 96 27.36 -9.05 10.29
CA ASN A 96 26.58 -8.08 9.58
C ASN A 96 25.34 -7.74 10.43
N VAL A 97 25.13 -6.46 10.72
CA VAL A 97 23.97 -5.99 11.48
C VAL A 97 23.37 -4.81 10.73
N ALA A 98 22.06 -4.83 10.57
CA ALA A 98 21.32 -3.70 10.03
C ALA A 98 20.18 -3.35 11.01
N VAL A 99 20.11 -2.10 11.42
CA VAL A 99 19.04 -1.53 12.23
C VAL A 99 18.41 -0.40 11.44
N GLY A 100 17.09 -0.36 11.40
CA GLY A 100 16.42 0.72 10.69
C GLY A 100 15.04 1.02 11.19
N ALA A 101 14.55 2.19 10.78
CA ALA A 101 13.21 2.67 11.00
C ALA A 101 12.66 3.27 9.70
N ASN A 102 11.38 3.06 9.45
CA ASN A 102 10.66 3.66 8.34
C ASN A 102 9.34 4.23 8.85
N ILE A 103 9.00 5.41 8.36
CA ILE A 103 7.69 6.04 8.57
C ILE A 103 7.14 6.41 7.20
N ARG A 104 5.86 6.10 6.97
CA ARG A 104 5.16 6.46 5.73
C ARG A 104 3.74 6.92 6.04
N GLU A 105 3.33 8.00 5.41
CA GLU A 105 1.94 8.44 5.39
C GLU A 105 1.46 8.55 3.94
N ASN A 106 0.25 8.07 3.70
CA ASN A 106 -0.48 8.28 2.45
C ASN A 106 -1.81 8.96 2.78
N ASP A 107 -2.05 10.12 2.19
CA ASP A 107 -3.31 10.86 2.27
C ASP A 107 -3.91 10.92 0.87
N MET A 108 -5.08 10.31 0.68
CA MET A 108 -5.77 10.23 -0.61
C MET A 108 -7.19 10.78 -0.46
N LYS A 109 -7.55 11.70 -1.34
CA LYS A 109 -8.88 12.32 -1.42
C LYS A 109 -9.43 12.10 -2.81
N THR A 110 -10.62 11.50 -2.88
CA THR A 110 -11.31 11.23 -4.13
C THR A 110 -12.63 11.97 -4.16
N LYS A 111 -12.86 12.71 -5.23
CA LYS A 111 -14.12 13.38 -5.53
C LYS A 111 -14.69 12.76 -6.79
N SER A 112 -15.98 12.47 -6.79
CA SER A 112 -16.63 11.89 -7.96
C SER A 112 -18.08 12.37 -8.08
N PHE A 113 -18.58 12.30 -9.28
CA PHE A 113 -20.02 12.47 -9.54
C PHE A 113 -20.42 11.72 -10.80
N SER A 114 -21.71 11.40 -10.87
CA SER A 114 -22.35 10.86 -12.05
C SER A 114 -23.44 11.81 -12.49
N ALA A 115 -23.65 11.93 -13.80
CA ALA A 115 -24.73 12.72 -14.39
C ALA A 115 -25.40 11.91 -15.50
N GLN A 116 -26.67 12.22 -15.79
CA GLN A 116 -27.47 11.55 -16.80
C GLN A 116 -28.34 12.54 -17.58
N GLY A 117 -28.91 12.05 -18.68
CA GLY A 117 -29.83 12.84 -19.49
C GLY A 117 -29.10 13.83 -20.40
N PHE A 118 -28.40 13.30 -21.39
CA PHE A 118 -27.66 14.09 -22.36
C PHE A 118 -28.43 14.24 -23.66
N PRO A 119 -28.33 15.40 -24.34
CA PRO A 119 -28.85 15.56 -25.69
C PRO A 119 -28.12 14.62 -26.68
N GLU A 120 -28.80 14.27 -27.76
CA GLU A 120 -28.16 13.56 -28.88
C GLU A 120 -27.09 14.41 -29.54
N GLY A 121 -26.05 13.76 -30.07
CA GLY A 121 -24.93 14.40 -30.73
C GLY A 121 -23.67 14.51 -29.87
N ASN A 122 -22.87 15.55 -30.11
CA ASN A 122 -21.54 15.72 -29.45
C ASN A 122 -21.60 16.50 -28.11
N PHE A 123 -22.70 16.45 -27.39
CA PHE A 123 -22.87 17.14 -26.12
C PHE A 123 -22.37 16.29 -24.95
N THR A 124 -21.07 16.13 -24.86
CA THR A 124 -20.43 15.20 -23.91
C THR A 124 -19.98 15.85 -22.59
N ARG A 125 -20.13 17.18 -22.46
CA ARG A 125 -19.72 17.90 -21.26
C ARG A 125 -20.77 17.76 -20.16
N PRO A 126 -20.37 17.62 -18.86
CA PRO A 126 -21.32 17.44 -17.77
C PRO A 126 -22.34 18.59 -17.60
N SER A 127 -22.02 19.78 -18.10
CA SER A 127 -22.97 20.92 -18.12
C SER A 127 -24.19 20.73 -19.00
N PHE A 128 -24.18 19.74 -19.90
CA PHE A 128 -25.34 19.39 -20.73
C PHE A 128 -26.23 18.31 -20.11
N ALA A 129 -25.82 17.74 -18.97
CA ALA A 129 -26.63 16.75 -18.27
C ALA A 129 -27.92 17.37 -17.68
N ASN A 130 -29.00 16.62 -17.74
CA ASN A 130 -30.28 17.04 -17.16
C ASN A 130 -30.28 16.94 -15.63
N SER A 131 -29.69 15.88 -15.07
CA SER A 131 -29.74 15.62 -13.62
C SER A 131 -28.65 14.66 -13.15
N TYR A 132 -28.52 14.49 -11.83
CA TYR A 132 -27.89 13.30 -11.27
C TYR A 132 -28.80 12.08 -11.47
N PRO A 133 -28.23 10.85 -11.48
CA PRO A 133 -29.05 9.63 -11.36
C PRO A 133 -29.93 9.68 -10.11
N GLU A 134 -31.03 8.95 -10.13
CA GLU A 134 -31.96 8.91 -8.99
C GLU A 134 -31.25 8.50 -7.70
N GLY A 135 -31.38 9.30 -6.65
CA GLY A 135 -30.64 9.15 -5.40
C GLY A 135 -29.14 9.49 -5.50
N GLY A 136 -28.67 9.91 -6.69
CA GLY A 136 -27.28 10.28 -6.93
C GLY A 136 -26.94 11.62 -6.31
N LYS A 137 -25.69 11.72 -5.85
CA LYS A 137 -25.09 12.94 -5.28
C LYS A 137 -23.59 12.94 -5.54
N PRO A 138 -22.90 14.10 -5.43
CA PRO A 138 -21.46 14.13 -5.46
C PRO A 138 -20.85 13.22 -4.39
N GLY A 139 -19.89 12.39 -4.80
CA GLY A 139 -19.15 11.50 -3.93
C GLY A 139 -17.89 12.17 -3.41
N TYR A 140 -17.56 11.92 -2.15
CA TYR A 140 -16.32 12.30 -1.52
C TYR A 140 -15.81 11.15 -0.65
N ALA A 141 -14.58 10.77 -0.83
CA ALA A 141 -13.91 9.78 0.00
C ALA A 141 -12.52 10.30 0.41
N GLU A 142 -12.17 10.08 1.66
CA GLU A 142 -10.85 10.38 2.20
C GLU A 142 -10.29 9.12 2.84
N ASN A 143 -9.05 8.80 2.48
CA ASN A 143 -8.34 7.68 3.04
C ASN A 143 -6.94 8.13 3.47
N LYS A 144 -6.68 8.05 4.78
CA LYS A 144 -5.39 8.38 5.38
C LYS A 144 -4.84 7.15 6.08
N ASN A 145 -3.65 6.74 5.66
CA ASN A 145 -2.96 5.60 6.23
C ASN A 145 -1.54 6.00 6.67
N ARG A 146 -1.16 5.60 7.87
CA ARG A 146 0.16 5.81 8.47
C ARG A 146 0.76 4.48 8.87
N ASN A 147 2.00 4.27 8.47
CA ASN A 147 2.77 3.10 8.84
C ASN A 147 4.10 3.54 9.47
N ALA A 148 4.51 2.85 10.51
CA ALA A 148 5.83 2.99 11.11
C ALA A 148 6.37 1.60 11.38
N ASN A 149 7.61 1.35 11.01
CA ASN A 149 8.25 0.09 11.31
C ASN A 149 9.68 0.27 11.80
N PHE A 150 10.09 -0.67 12.63
CA PHE A 150 11.44 -0.79 13.15
C PHE A 150 11.92 -2.20 12.82
N TYR A 151 13.17 -2.33 12.43
CA TYR A 151 13.74 -3.64 12.13
C TYR A 151 15.19 -3.76 12.58
N LEU A 152 15.53 -4.98 12.96
CA LEU A 152 16.87 -5.45 13.24
C LEU A 152 17.12 -6.72 12.43
N ASN A 153 18.15 -6.71 11.60
CA ASN A 153 18.64 -7.89 10.90
C ASN A 153 20.08 -8.13 11.34
N GLY A 154 20.34 -9.32 11.82
CA GLY A 154 21.67 -9.74 12.25
C GLY A 154 22.09 -11.00 11.52
N GLY A 155 23.29 -10.99 10.93
CA GLY A 155 23.92 -12.13 10.31
C GLY A 155 25.30 -12.38 10.92
N TYR A 156 25.57 -13.61 11.25
CA TYR A 156 26.89 -14.04 11.72
C TYR A 156 27.36 -15.27 10.95
N VAL A 157 28.59 -15.21 10.48
CA VAL A 157 29.20 -16.33 9.75
C VAL A 157 30.54 -16.66 10.38
N TYR A 158 30.70 -17.90 10.83
CA TYR A 158 31.97 -18.42 11.34
C TYR A 158 32.68 -19.25 10.29
N ASP A 159 33.88 -18.81 9.93
CA ASP A 159 34.82 -19.47 8.98
C ASP A 159 34.16 -19.85 7.63
N GLY A 160 33.09 -19.11 7.25
CA GLY A 160 32.30 -19.44 6.05
C GLY A 160 31.51 -20.76 6.15
N ARG A 161 31.53 -21.43 7.30
CA ARG A 161 30.92 -22.74 7.53
C ARG A 161 29.59 -22.68 8.24
N TYR A 162 29.51 -21.99 9.36
CA TYR A 162 28.31 -21.89 10.19
C TYR A 162 27.72 -20.50 10.04
N LEU A 163 26.42 -20.43 9.77
CA LEU A 163 25.70 -19.18 9.57
C LEU A 163 24.53 -19.12 10.54
N LEU A 164 24.36 -17.95 11.13
CA LEU A 164 23.23 -17.58 11.95
C LEU A 164 22.61 -16.30 11.38
N ASP A 165 21.31 -16.31 11.15
CA ASP A 165 20.53 -15.15 10.73
C ASP A 165 19.44 -14.89 11.76
N VAL A 166 19.29 -13.64 12.21
CA VAL A 166 18.24 -13.20 13.12
C VAL A 166 17.54 -12.00 12.51
N ASN A 167 16.24 -12.07 12.42
CA ASN A 167 15.42 -10.96 11.96
C ASN A 167 14.37 -10.65 13.01
N LEU A 168 14.24 -9.39 13.35
CA LEU A 168 13.21 -8.85 14.22
C LEU A 168 12.61 -7.63 13.55
N ARG A 169 11.29 -7.56 13.50
CA ARG A 169 10.57 -6.43 12.91
C ARG A 169 9.33 -6.12 13.74
N SER A 170 9.11 -4.85 13.99
CA SER A 170 7.92 -4.33 14.64
C SER A 170 7.22 -3.36 13.71
N ASP A 171 6.02 -3.69 13.29
CA ASP A 171 5.22 -2.92 12.34
C ASP A 171 4.02 -2.31 13.03
N GLY A 172 3.93 -1.00 12.99
CA GLY A 172 2.79 -0.21 13.44
C GLY A 172 2.04 0.38 12.26
N THR A 173 0.72 0.36 12.33
CA THR A 173 -0.13 1.00 11.32
C THR A 173 -1.36 1.63 11.95
N SER A 174 -1.84 2.71 11.36
CA SER A 174 -3.10 3.36 11.75
C SER A 174 -4.33 2.50 11.51
N VAL A 175 -4.18 1.37 10.80
CA VAL A 175 -5.25 0.41 10.50
C VAL A 175 -5.51 -0.54 11.68
N PHE A 176 -4.51 -0.74 12.55
CA PHE A 176 -4.62 -1.58 13.73
C PHE A 176 -5.50 -0.96 14.82
N GLY A 177 -6.04 -1.82 15.67
CA GLY A 177 -6.83 -1.42 16.82
C GLY A 177 -6.04 -0.59 17.83
N ALA A 178 -6.74 0.23 18.60
CA ALA A 178 -6.12 1.13 19.56
C ALA A 178 -5.28 0.40 20.62
N ASN A 179 -5.66 -0.86 20.93
CA ASN A 179 -5.00 -1.68 21.95
C ASN A 179 -3.77 -2.44 21.41
N LYS A 180 -3.62 -2.58 20.09
CA LYS A 180 -2.54 -3.35 19.46
C LYS A 180 -1.99 -2.63 18.23
N ARG A 181 -1.38 -1.48 18.45
CA ARG A 181 -0.85 -0.62 17.39
C ARG A 181 0.37 -1.17 16.67
N PHE A 182 1.10 -2.08 17.29
CA PHE A 182 2.31 -2.69 16.76
C PHE A 182 2.18 -4.21 16.77
N SER A 183 2.58 -4.82 15.67
CA SER A 183 2.75 -6.26 15.53
C SER A 183 4.23 -6.57 15.37
N THR A 184 4.73 -7.52 16.14
CA THR A 184 6.15 -7.90 16.12
C THR A 184 6.29 -9.27 15.47
N THR A 185 7.17 -9.35 14.47
CA THR A 185 7.53 -10.57 13.75
C THR A 185 9.01 -10.86 13.97
N TRP A 186 9.35 -12.13 13.99
CA TRP A 186 10.73 -12.53 14.16
C TRP A 186 11.03 -13.82 13.41
N SER A 187 12.29 -14.00 13.03
CA SER A 187 12.78 -15.26 12.53
C SER A 187 14.24 -15.48 12.90
N VAL A 188 14.58 -16.74 13.09
CA VAL A 188 15.95 -17.20 13.33
C VAL A 188 16.26 -18.30 12.33
N GLY A 189 17.36 -18.19 11.63
CA GLY A 189 17.82 -19.15 10.65
C GLY A 189 19.24 -19.64 11.00
N LEU A 190 19.46 -20.92 10.83
CA LEU A 190 20.78 -21.55 10.93
C LEU A 190 21.12 -22.22 9.61
N ALA A 191 22.38 -22.12 9.20
CA ALA A 191 22.86 -22.85 8.05
C ALA A 191 24.28 -23.36 8.24
N TRP A 192 24.54 -24.49 7.64
CA TRP A 192 25.84 -25.14 7.65
C TRP A 192 26.33 -25.43 6.22
N ASN A 193 27.43 -24.86 5.85
CA ASN A 193 28.12 -25.12 4.59
C ASN A 193 29.00 -26.36 4.73
N VAL A 194 28.41 -27.54 4.62
CA VAL A 194 29.08 -28.84 4.81
C VAL A 194 30.23 -29.01 3.85
N HIS A 195 30.10 -28.51 2.60
CA HIS A 195 31.16 -28.59 1.58
C HIS A 195 32.46 -27.86 1.97
N ARG A 196 32.39 -26.95 2.98
CA ARG A 196 33.57 -26.26 3.49
C ARG A 196 34.29 -26.99 4.62
N GLU A 197 33.72 -28.09 5.12
CA GLU A 197 34.39 -28.89 6.16
C GLU A 197 35.57 -29.68 5.59
N LYS A 198 36.58 -29.89 6.42
CA LYS A 198 37.80 -30.59 6.02
C LYS A 198 37.52 -31.98 5.49
N PHE A 199 36.66 -32.74 6.18
CA PHE A 199 36.28 -34.09 5.80
C PHE A 199 35.61 -34.19 4.42
N MET A 200 34.86 -33.11 4.01
CA MET A 200 34.25 -33.06 2.68
C MET A 200 35.26 -32.73 1.59
N LYS A 201 36.16 -31.80 1.85
CA LYS A 201 37.22 -31.45 0.89
C LYS A 201 38.12 -32.63 0.59
N ASP A 202 38.39 -33.44 1.62
CA ASP A 202 39.35 -34.58 1.49
C ASP A 202 38.71 -35.81 0.86
N LYS A 203 37.39 -36.06 1.08
CA LYS A 203 36.68 -37.29 0.68
C LYS A 203 35.69 -37.13 -0.46
N ALA A 204 35.20 -35.93 -0.72
CA ALA A 204 34.12 -35.67 -1.67
C ALA A 204 34.36 -34.38 -2.46
N SER A 205 35.57 -34.22 -3.04
CA SER A 205 35.98 -33.05 -3.80
C SER A 205 35.12 -32.75 -5.06
N PHE A 206 34.32 -33.73 -5.50
CA PHE A 206 33.38 -33.59 -6.61
C PHE A 206 32.12 -32.82 -6.21
N ILE A 207 31.85 -32.62 -4.90
CA ILE A 207 30.69 -31.86 -4.41
C ILE A 207 31.09 -30.38 -4.23
N ASN A 208 30.74 -29.54 -5.17
CA ASN A 208 31.05 -28.12 -5.14
C ASN A 208 30.24 -27.34 -4.08
N VAL A 209 28.99 -27.69 -3.88
CA VAL A 209 28.10 -27.03 -2.92
C VAL A 209 27.20 -28.06 -2.21
N LEU A 210 27.34 -28.12 -0.89
CA LEU A 210 26.42 -28.82 0.00
C LEU A 210 26.15 -27.91 1.20
N LYS A 211 24.92 -27.41 1.30
CA LYS A 211 24.47 -26.52 2.37
C LYS A 211 23.20 -27.07 3.01
N LEU A 212 23.22 -27.25 4.32
CA LEU A 212 22.03 -27.52 5.13
C LEU A 212 21.53 -26.20 5.74
N ARG A 213 20.22 -26.02 5.78
CA ARG A 213 19.63 -24.83 6.40
C ARG A 213 18.29 -25.18 7.04
N GLY A 214 17.99 -24.50 8.16
CA GLY A 214 16.72 -24.54 8.83
C GLY A 214 16.38 -23.18 9.42
N SER A 215 15.12 -22.83 9.49
CA SER A 215 14.68 -21.58 10.10
C SER A 215 13.35 -21.77 10.80
N VAL A 216 13.14 -20.96 11.84
CA VAL A 216 11.89 -20.85 12.59
C VAL A 216 11.56 -19.38 12.73
N GLY A 217 10.28 -19.05 12.74
CA GLY A 217 9.84 -17.67 12.89
C GLY A 217 8.34 -17.55 13.03
N ASN A 218 7.92 -16.34 13.38
CA ASN A 218 6.52 -15.95 13.44
C ASN A 218 6.29 -14.88 12.36
N PRO A 219 5.88 -15.25 11.14
CA PRO A 219 5.51 -14.30 10.09
C PRO A 219 4.15 -13.69 10.45
N GLY A 220 4.10 -12.38 10.61
CA GLY A 220 2.84 -11.64 10.78
C GLY A 220 2.08 -11.49 9.46
N ASN A 221 0.77 -11.24 9.57
CA ASN A 221 -0.07 -10.83 8.45
C ASN A 221 -0.66 -9.45 8.74
N GLN A 222 -0.56 -8.51 7.79
CA GLN A 222 -1.02 -7.12 7.95
C GLN A 222 -2.08 -6.72 6.89
N ASN A 223 -2.79 -7.67 6.32
CA ASN A 223 -3.76 -7.43 5.25
C ASN A 223 -5.13 -7.01 5.81
N PHE A 224 -5.20 -5.83 6.41
CA PHE A 224 -6.44 -5.23 6.87
C PHE A 224 -6.80 -3.98 6.07
N SER A 225 -8.11 -3.78 5.86
CA SER A 225 -8.60 -2.56 5.21
C SER A 225 -8.48 -1.35 6.15
N SER A 226 -8.27 -0.16 5.60
CA SER A 226 -8.31 1.08 6.37
C SER A 226 -9.61 1.21 7.17
N TYR A 227 -9.50 1.78 8.37
CA TYR A 227 -10.63 1.97 9.30
C TYR A 227 -11.29 0.69 9.83
N SER A 228 -10.68 -0.49 9.67
CA SER A 228 -11.24 -1.75 10.19
C SER A 228 -11.34 -1.81 11.72
N ALA A 229 -10.49 -1.05 12.40
CA ALA A 229 -10.43 -1.00 13.86
C ALA A 229 -11.41 -0.03 14.52
N ILE A 230 -12.08 0.84 13.73
CA ILE A 230 -13.02 1.84 14.26
C ILE A 230 -14.43 1.60 13.76
N THR A 231 -15.42 1.92 14.60
CA THR A 231 -16.82 1.90 14.19
C THR A 231 -17.08 3.02 13.20
N THR A 232 -17.63 2.66 12.05
CA THR A 232 -17.99 3.60 10.98
C THR A 232 -19.50 3.73 10.84
N TYR A 233 -19.92 4.92 10.41
CA TYR A 233 -21.32 5.27 10.24
C TYR A 233 -21.58 5.78 8.83
N TYR A 234 -22.83 5.67 8.38
CA TYR A 234 -23.27 6.29 7.14
C TYR A 234 -24.61 7.00 7.32
N PHE A 235 -24.81 8.08 6.59
CA PHE A 235 -26.09 8.80 6.54
C PHE A 235 -27.04 8.05 5.64
N ASN A 236 -28.23 7.72 6.18
CA ASN A 236 -29.28 7.08 5.42
C ASN A 236 -30.31 8.12 4.96
N ASN A 237 -30.37 8.39 3.68
CA ASN A 237 -31.28 9.37 3.09
C ASN A 237 -32.75 8.91 3.11
N TRP A 238 -33.01 7.64 3.38
CA TRP A 238 -34.36 7.05 3.46
C TRP A 238 -34.96 7.10 4.87
N MET A 239 -34.12 7.31 5.87
CA MET A 239 -34.51 7.42 7.27
C MET A 239 -34.53 8.89 7.68
N LEU A 240 -35.66 9.53 7.51
CA LEU A 240 -35.93 10.86 8.05
C LEU A 240 -36.47 10.72 9.48
N ASN A 241 -35.93 11.49 10.38
CA ASN A 241 -36.48 11.69 11.72
C ASN A 241 -36.80 13.18 11.93
N ASN A 242 -37.39 13.52 13.06
CA ASN A 242 -37.77 14.91 13.36
C ASN A 242 -36.57 15.89 13.37
N PHE A 243 -35.34 15.39 13.37
CA PHE A 243 -34.11 16.16 13.39
C PHE A 243 -33.34 16.12 12.07
N GLY A 244 -33.84 15.47 11.01
CA GLY A 244 -33.24 15.36 9.70
C GLY A 244 -32.85 13.94 9.29
N THR A 245 -31.73 13.82 8.58
CA THR A 245 -31.26 12.52 8.04
C THR A 245 -30.77 11.60 9.15
N GLY A 246 -31.22 10.35 9.14
CA GLY A 246 -30.79 9.32 10.08
C GLY A 246 -29.34 8.84 9.82
N VAL A 247 -28.69 8.38 10.89
CA VAL A 247 -27.35 7.79 10.85
C VAL A 247 -27.43 6.34 11.28
N LEU A 248 -26.84 5.45 10.50
CA LEU A 248 -26.74 4.02 10.81
C LEU A 248 -25.28 3.60 10.94
N VAL A 249 -25.05 2.59 11.77
CA VAL A 249 -23.73 1.94 11.85
C VAL A 249 -23.48 1.17 10.56
N SER A 250 -22.37 1.49 9.88
CA SER A 250 -21.91 0.78 8.69
C SER A 250 -21.13 -0.47 9.06
N LYS A 251 -20.24 -0.35 10.06
CA LYS A 251 -19.37 -1.43 10.53
C LYS A 251 -18.97 -1.17 11.97
N PHE A 252 -18.96 -2.22 12.78
CA PHE A 252 -18.35 -2.18 14.11
C PHE A 252 -16.83 -2.36 13.99
N GLY A 253 -16.08 -1.51 14.70
CA GLY A 253 -14.64 -1.61 14.78
C GLY A 253 -14.19 -2.65 15.81
N ASP A 254 -13.05 -3.28 15.58
CA ASP A 254 -12.39 -4.14 16.57
C ASP A 254 -11.13 -3.43 17.11
N PRO A 255 -11.14 -2.96 18.37
CA PRO A 255 -9.98 -2.29 18.96
C PRO A 255 -8.79 -3.21 19.20
N ASN A 256 -8.97 -4.54 19.13
CA ASN A 256 -7.92 -5.54 19.32
C ASN A 256 -7.38 -6.11 17.99
N LEU A 257 -7.81 -5.57 16.86
CA LEU A 257 -7.34 -5.96 15.53
C LEU A 257 -5.82 -5.75 15.42
N ALA A 258 -5.07 -6.82 15.09
CA ALA A 258 -3.61 -6.78 14.89
C ALA A 258 -3.16 -7.82 13.88
#